data_da9013c034c41e2f6d96c45e3fa79db3
#
_entry.id   da9013c034c41e2f6d96c45e3fa79db3
#
_cell.length_a   1.000
_cell.length_b   1.000
_cell.length_c   1.000
_cell.angle_alpha   90.00
_cell.angle_beta   90.00
_cell.angle_gamma   90.00
#
_symmetry.space_group_name_H-M   'P 1'
#
loop_
_entity.id
_entity.type
_entity.pdbx_description
1 polymer ?
#
loop_
_entity_poly.entity_id
_entity_poly.type
_entity_poly.pdbx_seq_one_letter_code
_entity_poly.pdbx_strand_id
1 'polypeptide(L)'
;MNTDDLIYVVQNQLEKDFCKHVIEKFKTDEDKYQGLIGRGLDLNVKQSMDLTISDRDDWKEEDEVFFQSLTRNIQAYKDWVPYPYEYYVCDREIEDSGYQIQETQPGGFYKWHHDGLGSRMLTFIWYLNDITEGGYTEFNTGFKVQPETGKLVIFPGLWPWVHRGVAPKSEVKYLCTGWVSEKPIEMINTENTE
;
A
#
# COMPACT_ATOMS: atom_id res chain seq x y z
N MET A 1 -20.88 -12.67 4.16
CA MET A 1 -19.94 -11.57 4.11
C MET A 1 -19.04 -11.77 2.93
N ASN A 2 -18.92 -10.77 2.07
CA ASN A 2 -18.02 -10.81 0.93
C ASN A 2 -16.63 -10.32 1.37
N THR A 3 -15.53 -10.81 0.77
CA THR A 3 -14.17 -10.29 1.02
C THR A 3 -14.06 -8.78 0.73
N ASP A 4 -14.88 -8.26 -0.17
CA ASP A 4 -14.93 -6.83 -0.50
C ASP A 4 -15.39 -5.96 0.69
N ASP A 5 -16.13 -6.53 1.65
CA ASP A 5 -16.57 -5.82 2.86
C ASP A 5 -15.42 -5.43 3.79
N LEU A 6 -14.20 -5.93 3.53
CA LEU A 6 -12.97 -5.58 4.24
C LEU A 6 -12.01 -4.70 3.43
N ILE A 7 -12.44 -4.21 2.26
CA ILE A 7 -11.68 -3.27 1.43
C ILE A 7 -12.16 -1.85 1.78
N TYR A 8 -11.36 -1.15 2.57
CA TYR A 8 -11.65 0.21 3.04
C TYR A 8 -11.14 1.23 2.03
N VAL A 9 -12.05 2.02 1.44
CA VAL A 9 -11.72 3.04 0.43
C VAL A 9 -12.19 4.39 0.91
N VAL A 10 -11.28 5.35 1.02
CA VAL A 10 -11.57 6.72 1.47
C VAL A 10 -10.92 7.75 0.57
N GLN A 11 -11.62 8.87 0.38
CA GLN A 11 -11.17 10.00 -0.44
C GLN A 11 -10.38 11.01 0.38
N ASN A 12 -9.54 11.82 -0.31
CA ASN A 12 -8.91 13.01 0.25
C ASN A 12 -8.08 12.75 1.53
N GLN A 13 -7.31 11.66 1.54
CA GLN A 13 -6.46 11.32 2.68
C GLN A 13 -5.06 11.95 2.58
N LEU A 14 -4.73 12.48 1.41
CA LEU A 14 -3.57 13.34 1.16
C LEU A 14 -4.03 14.59 0.38
N GLU A 15 -3.42 15.71 0.69
CA GLU A 15 -3.66 16.97 -0.01
C GLU A 15 -3.15 16.89 -1.46
N LYS A 16 -3.87 17.49 -2.40
CA LYS A 16 -3.51 17.44 -3.84
C LYS A 16 -2.14 18.05 -4.12
N ASP A 17 -1.80 19.15 -3.45
CA ASP A 17 -0.51 19.82 -3.61
C ASP A 17 0.64 18.94 -3.07
N PHE A 18 0.40 18.20 -1.98
CA PHE A 18 1.35 17.22 -1.48
C PHE A 18 1.56 16.08 -2.48
N CYS A 19 0.49 15.51 -3.02
CA CYS A 19 0.60 14.45 -4.04
C CYS A 19 1.41 14.92 -5.26
N LYS A 20 1.15 16.14 -5.73
CA LYS A 20 1.90 16.75 -6.84
C LYS A 20 3.38 16.94 -6.48
N HIS A 21 3.67 17.44 -5.28
CA HIS A 21 5.04 17.62 -4.78
C HIS A 21 5.80 16.28 -4.77
N VAL A 22 5.20 15.22 -4.21
CA VAL A 22 5.79 13.87 -4.17
C VAL A 22 6.10 13.35 -5.57
N ILE A 23 5.19 13.51 -6.53
CA ILE A 23 5.42 13.09 -7.92
C ILE A 23 6.60 13.86 -8.55
N GLU A 24 6.67 15.17 -8.40
CA GLU A 24 7.76 15.96 -8.97
C GLU A 24 9.12 15.62 -8.34
N LYS A 25 9.15 15.40 -7.03
CA LYS A 25 10.36 14.96 -6.32
C LYS A 25 10.80 13.56 -6.77
N PHE A 26 9.87 12.62 -6.88
CA PHE A 26 10.12 11.28 -7.41
C PHE A 26 10.72 11.31 -8.82
N LYS A 27 10.22 12.17 -9.72
CA LYS A 27 10.72 12.25 -11.09
C LYS A 27 12.20 12.60 -11.15
N THR A 28 12.68 13.43 -10.24
CA THR A 28 14.08 13.90 -10.20
C THR A 28 15.02 13.00 -9.38
N ASP A 29 14.46 12.08 -8.59
CA ASP A 29 15.25 11.15 -7.79
C ASP A 29 15.99 10.14 -8.68
N GLU A 30 17.28 9.91 -8.41
CA GLU A 30 18.12 9.01 -9.21
C GLU A 30 18.17 7.58 -8.67
N ASP A 31 17.69 7.35 -7.43
CA ASP A 31 17.73 6.03 -6.75
C ASP A 31 16.54 5.13 -7.09
N LYS A 32 15.76 5.49 -8.11
CA LYS A 32 14.65 4.65 -8.61
C LYS A 32 15.17 3.33 -9.17
N TYR A 33 14.41 2.28 -8.96
CA TYR A 33 14.72 0.94 -9.45
C TYR A 33 13.50 0.28 -10.09
N GLN A 34 13.75 -0.74 -10.92
CA GLN A 34 12.69 -1.57 -11.50
C GLN A 34 11.92 -2.28 -10.39
N GLY A 35 10.59 -2.21 -10.44
CA GLY A 35 9.73 -2.79 -9.43
C GLY A 35 9.99 -4.29 -9.23
N LEU A 36 10.21 -4.66 -7.96
CA LEU A 36 10.51 -6.03 -7.57
C LEU A 36 9.24 -6.77 -7.13
N ILE A 37 9.29 -8.09 -7.23
CA ILE A 37 8.34 -9.02 -6.62
C ILE A 37 9.07 -9.87 -5.57
N GLY A 38 8.35 -10.65 -4.77
CA GLY A 38 8.96 -11.45 -3.69
C GLY A 38 10.10 -12.40 -4.11
N ARG A 39 10.25 -12.67 -5.42
CA ARG A 39 11.32 -13.50 -5.99
C ARG A 39 12.38 -12.70 -6.77
N GLY A 40 12.34 -11.37 -6.69
CA GLY A 40 13.23 -10.48 -7.41
C GLY A 40 12.60 -9.83 -8.64
N LEU A 41 13.39 -9.44 -9.62
CA LEU A 41 12.93 -8.76 -10.83
C LEU A 41 12.28 -9.75 -11.82
N ASP A 42 11.01 -9.48 -12.19
CA ASP A 42 10.32 -10.17 -13.27
C ASP A 42 9.36 -9.21 -14.00
N LEU A 43 9.84 -8.68 -15.12
CA LEU A 43 9.06 -7.73 -15.94
C LEU A 43 7.84 -8.37 -16.62
N ASN A 44 7.73 -9.70 -16.64
CA ASN A 44 6.49 -10.37 -17.08
C ASN A 44 5.41 -10.37 -16.00
N VAL A 45 5.75 -9.99 -14.77
CA VAL A 45 4.83 -9.96 -13.63
C VAL A 45 4.55 -8.54 -13.19
N LYS A 46 5.58 -7.68 -13.05
CA LYS A 46 5.46 -6.29 -12.61
C LYS A 46 6.27 -5.36 -13.50
N GLN A 47 5.66 -4.29 -13.96
CA GLN A 47 6.29 -3.23 -14.76
C GLN A 47 6.02 -1.88 -14.12
N SER A 48 6.92 -1.46 -13.25
CA SER A 48 6.92 -0.15 -12.58
C SER A 48 8.36 0.30 -12.30
N MET A 49 8.53 1.60 -12.07
CA MET A 49 9.70 2.17 -11.41
C MET A 49 9.32 2.48 -9.97
N ASP A 50 10.08 1.96 -9.04
CA ASP A 50 9.80 2.06 -7.61
C ASP A 50 10.90 2.86 -6.90
N LEU A 51 10.53 3.51 -5.79
CA LEU A 51 11.45 4.22 -4.89
C LEU A 51 10.99 4.00 -3.45
N THR A 52 11.81 3.39 -2.61
CA THR A 52 11.57 3.32 -1.17
C THR A 52 12.06 4.61 -0.55
N ILE A 53 11.20 5.31 0.18
CA ILE A 53 11.49 6.64 0.75
C ILE A 53 11.77 6.60 2.24
N SER A 54 11.31 5.56 2.94
CA SER A 54 11.55 5.42 4.38
C SER A 54 13.04 5.20 4.68
N ASP A 55 13.48 5.71 5.81
CA ASP A 55 14.88 5.73 6.26
C ASP A 55 15.81 6.62 5.41
N ARG A 56 15.25 7.48 4.55
CA ARG A 56 16.00 8.46 3.77
C ARG A 56 15.84 9.87 4.36
N ASP A 57 16.96 10.50 4.68
CA ASP A 57 16.96 11.86 5.24
C ASP A 57 16.34 12.91 4.32
N ASP A 58 16.54 12.76 3.01
CA ASP A 58 16.02 13.66 1.99
C ASP A 58 14.52 13.49 1.71
N TRP A 59 13.88 12.40 2.20
CA TRP A 59 12.45 12.14 2.09
C TRP A 59 11.71 12.17 3.44
N LYS A 60 12.37 12.58 4.51
CA LYS A 60 11.84 12.53 5.87
C LYS A 60 10.54 13.32 6.06
N GLU A 61 10.40 14.46 5.38
CA GLU A 61 9.20 15.30 5.50
C GLU A 61 7.99 14.60 4.85
N GLU A 62 8.17 13.98 3.68
CA GLU A 62 7.12 13.25 3.00
C GLU A 62 6.77 11.95 3.72
N ASP A 63 7.78 11.23 4.24
CA ASP A 63 7.60 10.02 5.06
C ASP A 63 6.71 10.33 6.28
N GLU A 64 6.96 11.40 7.01
CA GLU A 64 6.14 11.84 8.15
C GLU A 64 4.69 12.14 7.77
N VAL A 65 4.44 12.75 6.62
CA VAL A 65 3.07 13.01 6.14
C VAL A 65 2.33 11.71 5.83
N PHE A 66 2.99 10.74 5.19
CA PHE A 66 2.43 9.42 4.96
C PHE A 66 2.16 8.69 6.28
N PHE A 67 3.11 8.73 7.22
CA PHE A 67 2.96 8.11 8.54
C PHE A 67 1.76 8.66 9.30
N GLN A 68 1.61 9.98 9.37
CA GLN A 68 0.46 10.61 10.03
C GLN A 68 -0.87 10.26 9.34
N SER A 69 -0.90 10.23 8.00
CA SER A 69 -2.07 9.79 7.26
C SER A 69 -2.40 8.33 7.53
N LEU A 70 -1.39 7.43 7.50
CA LEU A 70 -1.58 6.01 7.79
C LEU A 70 -2.12 5.79 9.20
N THR A 71 -1.51 6.40 10.20
CA THR A 71 -1.90 6.25 11.61
C THR A 71 -3.37 6.58 11.83
N ARG A 72 -3.84 7.72 11.28
CA ARG A 72 -5.27 8.12 11.37
C ARG A 72 -6.17 7.10 10.68
N ASN A 73 -5.77 6.62 9.52
CA ASN A 73 -6.59 5.72 8.72
C ASN A 73 -6.58 4.28 9.22
N ILE A 74 -5.50 3.82 9.85
CA ILE A 74 -5.49 2.53 10.54
C ILE A 74 -6.47 2.54 11.73
N GLN A 75 -6.52 3.63 12.50
CA GLN A 75 -7.52 3.75 13.57
C GLN A 75 -8.94 3.75 12.99
N ALA A 76 -9.19 4.51 11.93
CA ALA A 76 -10.48 4.52 11.26
C ALA A 76 -10.85 3.14 10.65
N TYR A 77 -9.87 2.41 10.12
CA TYR A 77 -10.06 1.05 9.64
C TYR A 77 -10.45 0.10 10.77
N LYS A 78 -9.78 0.18 11.94
CA LYS A 78 -10.12 -0.61 13.13
C LYS A 78 -11.55 -0.37 13.59
N ASP A 79 -12.00 0.89 13.58
CA ASP A 79 -13.34 1.28 14.00
C ASP A 79 -14.40 0.85 12.96
N TRP A 80 -14.02 0.72 11.69
CA TRP A 80 -14.92 0.40 10.57
C TRP A 80 -15.07 -1.11 10.33
N VAL A 81 -14.02 -1.91 10.60
CA VAL A 81 -14.02 -3.36 10.34
C VAL A 81 -15.12 -4.04 11.14
N PRO A 82 -15.99 -4.85 10.49
CA PRO A 82 -17.11 -5.47 11.17
C PRO A 82 -16.67 -6.69 12.01
N TYR A 83 -17.46 -6.97 13.06
CA TYR A 83 -17.34 -8.21 13.85
C TYR A 83 -17.47 -9.45 12.94
N PRO A 84 -16.65 -10.53 13.11
CA PRO A 84 -15.62 -10.74 14.13
C PRO A 84 -14.19 -10.36 13.70
N TYR A 85 -14.02 -9.64 12.60
CA TYR A 85 -12.69 -9.38 12.01
C TYR A 85 -11.88 -8.34 12.77
N GLU A 86 -12.50 -7.54 13.62
CA GLU A 86 -11.85 -6.57 14.50
C GLU A 86 -10.75 -7.20 15.35
N TYR A 87 -10.93 -8.46 15.81
CA TYR A 87 -9.92 -9.16 16.62
C TYR A 87 -8.56 -9.32 15.92
N TYR A 88 -8.55 -9.35 14.58
CA TYR A 88 -7.32 -9.50 13.82
C TYR A 88 -6.51 -8.21 13.69
N VAL A 89 -7.14 -7.07 13.93
CA VAL A 89 -6.51 -5.76 13.73
C VAL A 89 -6.42 -4.97 15.04
N CYS A 90 -7.42 -5.09 15.95
CA CYS A 90 -7.52 -4.25 17.14
C CYS A 90 -6.59 -4.66 18.27
N ASP A 91 -6.40 -5.98 18.48
CA ASP A 91 -5.71 -6.52 19.64
C ASP A 91 -4.22 -6.79 19.42
N ARG A 92 -3.68 -6.37 18.27
CA ARG A 92 -2.30 -6.65 17.89
C ARG A 92 -1.43 -5.40 17.93
N GLU A 93 -0.20 -5.55 18.41
CA GLU A 93 0.82 -4.55 18.16
C GLU A 93 1.25 -4.62 16.70
N ILE A 94 1.18 -3.50 16.02
CA ILE A 94 1.46 -3.39 14.60
C ILE A 94 2.55 -2.36 14.32
N GLU A 95 3.21 -2.53 13.19
CA GLU A 95 4.17 -1.59 12.63
C GLU A 95 3.97 -1.49 11.11
N ASP A 96 4.30 -0.34 10.53
CA ASP A 96 4.34 -0.21 9.09
C ASP A 96 5.71 -0.64 8.53
N SER A 97 5.72 -0.98 7.26
CA SER A 97 6.93 -1.41 6.55
C SER A 97 7.68 -0.25 5.87
N GLY A 98 7.30 0.98 6.17
CA GLY A 98 7.70 2.16 5.41
C GLY A 98 6.90 2.32 4.10
N TYR A 99 7.34 3.29 3.28
CA TYR A 99 6.60 3.80 2.12
C TYR A 99 7.41 3.64 0.85
N GLN A 100 6.74 3.12 -0.19
CA GLN A 100 7.31 2.94 -1.52
C GLN A 100 6.46 3.68 -2.54
N ILE A 101 7.05 4.62 -3.26
CA ILE A 101 6.42 5.29 -4.39
C ILE A 101 6.64 4.44 -5.63
N GLN A 102 5.59 4.30 -6.44
CA GLN A 102 5.62 3.52 -7.67
C GLN A 102 5.09 4.35 -8.84
N GLU A 103 5.84 4.36 -9.93
CA GLU A 103 5.45 4.89 -11.22
C GLU A 103 5.13 3.75 -12.18
N THR A 104 3.95 3.79 -12.79
CA THR A 104 3.55 2.83 -13.83
C THR A 104 3.24 3.59 -15.11
N GLN A 105 4.04 3.35 -16.14
CA GLN A 105 3.85 3.92 -17.47
C GLN A 105 2.59 3.36 -18.15
N PRO A 106 1.99 4.06 -19.13
CA PRO A 106 0.94 3.49 -19.96
C PRO A 106 1.34 2.13 -20.53
N GLY A 107 0.48 1.13 -20.34
CA GLY A 107 0.73 -0.27 -20.69
C GLY A 107 1.44 -1.09 -19.62
N GLY A 108 2.10 -0.46 -18.63
CA GLY A 108 2.70 -1.15 -17.48
C GLY A 108 1.64 -1.74 -16.55
N PHE A 109 1.98 -2.80 -15.84
CA PHE A 109 1.01 -3.56 -15.04
C PHE A 109 1.66 -4.27 -13.87
N TYR A 110 0.82 -4.76 -12.93
CA TYR A 110 1.18 -5.76 -11.95
C TYR A 110 0.15 -6.89 -12.02
N LYS A 111 0.59 -8.12 -12.33
CA LYS A 111 -0.29 -9.30 -12.47
C LYS A 111 -0.96 -9.66 -11.15
N TRP A 112 -1.91 -10.60 -11.21
CA TRP A 112 -2.60 -11.14 -10.05
C TRP A 112 -1.61 -11.67 -9.00
N HIS A 113 -1.71 -11.16 -7.78
CA HIS A 113 -0.88 -11.52 -6.64
C HIS A 113 -1.64 -11.28 -5.33
N HIS A 114 -1.06 -11.72 -4.24
CA HIS A 114 -1.40 -11.32 -2.88
C HIS A 114 -0.13 -10.83 -2.19
N ASP A 115 -0.28 -10.01 -1.16
CA ASP A 115 0.84 -9.38 -0.46
C ASP A 115 1.29 -10.13 0.80
N GLY A 116 0.62 -11.24 1.12
CA GLY A 116 0.86 -12.03 2.33
C GLY A 116 2.23 -12.70 2.35
N LEU A 117 3.23 -11.96 2.80
CA LEU A 117 4.58 -12.43 3.09
C LEU A 117 4.90 -12.16 4.56
N GLY A 118 5.34 -13.20 5.27
CA GLY A 118 5.71 -13.06 6.68
C GLY A 118 4.56 -12.60 7.56
N SER A 119 4.78 -11.53 8.32
CA SER A 119 3.82 -10.95 9.28
C SER A 119 2.90 -9.87 8.70
N ARG A 120 2.90 -9.65 7.37
CA ARG A 120 2.05 -8.65 6.72
C ARG A 120 0.58 -8.95 6.92
N MET A 121 -0.15 -8.00 7.49
CA MET A 121 -1.58 -8.10 7.77
C MET A 121 -2.42 -7.29 6.79
N LEU A 122 -2.05 -6.03 6.58
CA LEU A 122 -2.77 -5.11 5.72
C LEU A 122 -1.84 -4.55 4.65
N THR A 123 -2.43 -4.27 3.50
CA THR A 123 -1.82 -3.45 2.44
C THR A 123 -2.53 -2.10 2.42
N PHE A 124 -1.77 -1.04 2.23
CA PHE A 124 -2.30 0.29 1.97
C PHE A 124 -1.76 0.85 0.66
N ILE A 125 -2.61 1.59 -0.05
CA ILE A 125 -2.24 2.27 -1.30
C ILE A 125 -2.87 3.66 -1.32
N TRP A 126 -2.06 4.73 -1.41
CA TRP A 126 -2.53 6.04 -1.82
C TRP A 126 -2.30 6.21 -3.32
N TYR A 127 -3.31 6.70 -4.02
CA TYR A 127 -3.15 7.15 -5.39
C TYR A 127 -2.75 8.62 -5.39
N LEU A 128 -1.66 8.95 -6.09
CA LEU A 128 -1.08 10.29 -6.08
C LEU A 128 -1.58 11.16 -7.24
N ASN A 129 -2.23 10.54 -8.23
CA ASN A 129 -2.86 11.25 -9.34
C ASN A 129 -4.11 10.53 -9.84
N ASP A 130 -4.92 11.26 -10.59
CA ASP A 130 -6.10 10.72 -11.27
C ASP A 130 -5.67 9.92 -12.49
N ILE A 131 -6.37 8.81 -12.76
CA ILE A 131 -6.25 8.04 -14.01
C ILE A 131 -7.64 7.86 -14.59
N THR A 132 -7.83 8.28 -15.82
CA THR A 132 -9.15 8.26 -16.48
C THR A 132 -9.48 6.91 -17.11
N GLU A 133 -8.49 6.24 -17.71
CA GLU A 133 -8.67 4.96 -18.39
C GLU A 133 -7.68 3.90 -17.90
N GLY A 134 -8.20 2.77 -17.42
CA GLY A 134 -7.38 1.71 -16.85
C GLY A 134 -6.80 2.11 -15.49
N GLY A 135 -5.61 1.66 -15.15
CA GLY A 135 -4.85 2.04 -13.97
C GLY A 135 -5.41 1.59 -12.64
N TYR A 136 -6.62 1.07 -12.58
CA TYR A 136 -7.28 0.67 -11.34
C TYR A 136 -6.63 -0.55 -10.69
N THR A 137 -6.78 -0.63 -9.37
CA THR A 137 -6.54 -1.87 -8.63
C THR A 137 -7.79 -2.73 -8.72
N GLU A 138 -7.66 -3.96 -9.23
CA GLU A 138 -8.77 -4.90 -9.37
C GLU A 138 -8.55 -6.12 -8.48
N PHE A 139 -9.58 -6.46 -7.72
CA PHE A 139 -9.62 -7.66 -6.88
C PHE A 139 -10.24 -8.84 -7.65
N ASN A 140 -9.91 -10.05 -7.22
CA ASN A 140 -10.41 -11.29 -7.85
C ASN A 140 -11.94 -11.45 -7.78
N THR A 141 -12.61 -10.71 -6.93
CA THR A 141 -14.08 -10.60 -6.85
C THR A 141 -14.68 -9.76 -7.98
N GLY A 142 -13.85 -9.00 -8.70
CA GLY A 142 -14.28 -8.00 -9.68
C GLY A 142 -14.42 -6.59 -9.12
N PHE A 143 -14.20 -6.40 -7.79
CA PHE A 143 -14.17 -5.07 -7.19
C PHE A 143 -13.00 -4.25 -7.73
N LYS A 144 -13.23 -2.97 -8.02
CA LYS A 144 -12.24 -2.09 -8.65
C LYS A 144 -12.13 -0.78 -7.89
N VAL A 145 -10.89 -0.37 -7.64
CA VAL A 145 -10.58 0.94 -7.07
C VAL A 145 -9.90 1.80 -8.13
N GLN A 146 -10.62 2.79 -8.65
CA GLN A 146 -10.08 3.74 -9.62
C GLN A 146 -9.16 4.74 -8.93
N PRO A 147 -7.94 4.99 -9.47
CA PRO A 147 -7.05 6.01 -8.96
C PRO A 147 -7.67 7.42 -9.02
N GLU A 148 -7.67 8.08 -7.89
CA GLU A 148 -8.01 9.50 -7.73
C GLU A 148 -7.04 10.12 -6.74
N THR A 149 -6.60 11.34 -7.00
CA THR A 149 -5.58 12.05 -6.20
C THR A 149 -5.96 12.11 -4.72
N GLY A 150 -5.08 11.60 -3.86
CA GLY A 150 -5.26 11.56 -2.41
C GLY A 150 -6.19 10.46 -1.89
N LYS A 151 -6.74 9.60 -2.76
CA LYS A 151 -7.54 8.43 -2.35
C LYS A 151 -6.65 7.38 -1.70
N LEU A 152 -7.12 6.81 -0.59
CA LEU A 152 -6.51 5.68 0.10
C LEU A 152 -7.38 4.44 -0.02
N VAL A 153 -6.75 3.30 -0.21
CA VAL A 153 -7.36 1.98 -0.01
C VAL A 153 -6.53 1.18 1.00
N ILE A 154 -7.21 0.55 1.96
CA ILE A 154 -6.62 -0.39 2.92
C ILE A 154 -7.39 -1.71 2.81
N PHE A 155 -6.68 -2.82 2.75
CA PHE A 155 -7.28 -4.15 2.66
C PHE A 155 -6.34 -5.21 3.26
N PRO A 156 -6.86 -6.40 3.67
CA PRO A 156 -6.02 -7.48 4.13
C PRO A 156 -5.03 -7.92 3.05
N GLY A 157 -3.74 -7.94 3.37
CA GLY A 157 -2.67 -8.35 2.44
C GLY A 157 -2.63 -9.84 2.13
N LEU A 158 -3.46 -10.64 2.82
CA LEU A 158 -3.46 -12.09 2.82
C LEU A 158 -4.25 -12.67 1.64
N TRP A 159 -4.02 -13.95 1.33
CA TRP A 159 -4.96 -14.76 0.59
C TRP A 159 -6.30 -14.80 1.39
N PRO A 160 -7.49 -14.49 0.89
CA PRO A 160 -7.93 -14.49 -0.50
C PRO A 160 -8.02 -13.09 -1.20
N TRP A 161 -7.45 -12.02 -0.66
CA TRP A 161 -7.46 -10.69 -1.30
C TRP A 161 -6.45 -10.60 -2.45
N VAL A 162 -6.59 -11.53 -3.41
CA VAL A 162 -5.79 -11.50 -4.65
C VAL A 162 -6.23 -10.32 -5.49
N HIS A 163 -5.27 -9.51 -5.92
CA HIS A 163 -5.52 -8.31 -6.68
C HIS A 163 -4.46 -8.10 -7.78
N ARG A 164 -4.73 -7.15 -8.67
CA ARG A 164 -3.79 -6.74 -9.73
C ARG A 164 -3.80 -5.23 -9.94
N GLY A 165 -2.69 -4.69 -10.44
CA GLY A 165 -2.62 -3.36 -11.02
C GLY A 165 -2.89 -3.43 -12.51
N VAL A 166 -4.05 -2.94 -12.94
CA VAL A 166 -4.40 -2.89 -14.36
C VAL A 166 -3.65 -1.75 -15.03
N ALA A 167 -3.18 -1.99 -16.26
CA ALA A 167 -2.41 -1.00 -17.01
C ALA A 167 -3.20 0.30 -17.20
N PRO A 168 -2.62 1.47 -16.87
CA PRO A 168 -3.16 2.75 -17.33
C PRO A 168 -3.00 2.84 -18.86
N LYS A 169 -3.91 3.56 -19.53
CA LYS A 169 -3.87 3.60 -20.99
C LYS A 169 -3.14 4.82 -21.53
N SER A 170 -3.35 5.99 -20.95
CA SER A 170 -2.84 7.27 -21.46
C SER A 170 -2.02 8.06 -20.45
N GLU A 171 -2.35 7.97 -19.18
CA GLU A 171 -1.65 8.71 -18.14
C GLU A 171 -0.63 7.82 -17.42
N VAL A 172 0.45 8.41 -16.94
CA VAL A 172 1.37 7.75 -16.01
C VAL A 172 0.72 7.68 -14.63
N LYS A 173 0.62 6.49 -14.06
CA LYS A 173 0.07 6.29 -12.72
C LYS A 173 1.16 6.38 -11.66
N TYR A 174 0.90 7.19 -10.63
CA TYR A 174 1.72 7.27 -9.43
C TYR A 174 0.90 6.82 -8.21
N LEU A 175 1.52 6.02 -7.36
CA LEU A 175 0.95 5.61 -6.08
C LEU A 175 2.05 5.53 -5.02
N CYS A 176 1.63 5.60 -3.74
CA CYS A 176 2.48 5.23 -2.61
C CYS A 176 1.86 4.03 -1.90
N THR A 177 2.65 3.03 -1.58
CA THR A 177 2.18 1.77 -0.98
C THR A 177 3.15 1.26 0.07
N GLY A 178 2.65 0.37 0.92
CA GLY A 178 3.38 -0.38 1.90
C GLY A 178 2.46 -1.36 2.62
N TRP A 179 2.95 -1.89 3.71
CA TRP A 179 2.24 -2.92 4.46
C TRP A 179 2.23 -2.59 5.95
N VAL A 180 1.21 -3.05 6.64
CA VAL A 180 1.16 -3.10 8.09
C VAL A 180 1.39 -4.54 8.50
N SER A 181 2.35 -4.75 9.39
CA SER A 181 2.74 -6.05 9.91
C SER A 181 2.44 -6.16 11.39
N GLU A 182 2.21 -7.38 11.86
CA GLU A 182 2.20 -7.68 13.28
C GLU A 182 3.64 -7.65 13.81
N LYS A 183 3.86 -6.94 14.92
CA LYS A 183 5.14 -6.99 15.61
C LYS A 183 5.38 -8.39 16.16
N PRO A 184 6.62 -8.90 16.09
CA PRO A 184 6.96 -10.18 16.70
C PRO A 184 6.63 -10.13 18.21
N ILE A 185 5.92 -11.14 18.71
CA ILE A 185 5.73 -11.29 20.15
C ILE A 185 7.11 -11.61 20.76
N GLU A 186 7.64 -10.71 21.58
CA GLU A 186 8.82 -11.03 22.39
C GLU A 186 8.42 -12.18 23.31
N MET A 187 8.95 -13.39 23.05
CA MET A 187 8.77 -14.50 23.95
C MET A 187 9.40 -14.12 25.30
N ILE A 188 8.57 -13.89 26.32
CA ILE A 188 9.05 -13.71 27.69
C ILE A 188 9.79 -15.01 28.01
N ASN A 189 11.12 -14.92 28.09
CA ASN A 189 11.93 -16.02 28.60
C ASN A 189 11.54 -16.27 30.07
N THR A 190 10.71 -17.26 30.29
CA THR A 190 10.34 -17.77 31.61
C THR A 190 11.44 -18.65 32.24
N GLU A 191 12.68 -18.49 31.82
CA GLU A 191 13.83 -19.11 32.45
C GLU A 191 14.41 -18.19 33.55
N ASN A 192 13.67 -17.98 34.62
CA ASN A 192 14.20 -17.54 35.91
C ASN A 192 13.12 -17.68 37.01
N THR A 193 12.75 -18.93 37.30
CA THR A 193 12.21 -19.27 38.61
C THR A 193 12.82 -20.60 39.04
N GLU A 194 14.02 -20.55 39.59
CA GLU A 194 14.49 -21.51 40.60
C GLU A 194 14.55 -20.83 41.98
#